data_7f6a89b3333075b7fd0d538199119b12
#
_entry.id   7f6a89b3333075b7fd0d538199119b12
#
_cell.length_a   1.000
_cell.length_b   1.000
_cell.length_c   1.000
_cell.angle_alpha   90.00
_cell.angle_beta   90.00
_cell.angle_gamma   90.00
#
_symmetry.space_group_name_H-M   'P 1'
#
loop_
_entity.id
_entity.type
_entity.pdbx_description
1 polymer ?
#
loop_
_entity_poly.entity_id
_entity_poly.type
_entity_poly.pdbx_seq_one_letter_code
_entity_poly.pdbx_strand_id
1 'polypeptide(L)'
;MVNRVNNAHNDEINSVCWANREHSNIIFTGSDDALVKFWDRRALGGSNRPAGVFVGHAEGITNVASKGDGIYLASNAKDQLLKVWDIRKAVSYENYRGMHLPQQDPGFDYRYGVSYRQVNRQQKHFADKSLYTFKGHQVYSTLIRCQFSPMETTGQRYVYTGSSDGNISIYDLVTGDTAGVLKKPANAARQDHYGYHYGGRARNSPCRDISWHPFLPVLASTEFNGNVNIWSLQNLNSEEQAQLRQADEEESKAAMEESEEEEDSVSSALSGRVALVRGPNG
;
A
#
# COMPACT_ATOMS: atom_id res chain seq x y z
N MET A 1 -2.74 25.57 11.02
CA MET A 1 -1.35 25.78 10.55
C MET A 1 -0.91 24.54 9.80
N VAL A 2 -0.36 24.70 8.60
CA VAL A 2 0.14 23.55 7.80
C VAL A 2 1.67 23.54 7.92
N ASN A 3 2.23 22.46 8.45
CA ASN A 3 3.66 22.24 8.46
C ASN A 3 4.09 21.74 7.08
N ARG A 4 5.08 22.38 6.48
CA ARG A 4 5.65 22.01 5.18
C ARG A 4 7.12 21.66 5.34
N VAL A 5 7.51 20.51 4.81
CA VAL A 5 8.91 20.10 4.69
C VAL A 5 9.33 20.32 3.23
N ASN A 6 10.18 21.31 2.99
CA ASN A 6 10.75 21.56 1.66
C ASN A 6 11.91 20.59 1.41
N ASN A 7 12.04 20.13 0.16
CA ASN A 7 13.10 19.21 -0.25
C ASN A 7 13.18 17.96 0.62
N ALA A 8 12.00 17.39 0.95
CA ALA A 8 11.90 16.18 1.75
C ALA A 8 12.62 14.99 1.08
N HIS A 9 12.56 14.92 -0.24
CA HIS A 9 13.24 13.97 -1.10
C HIS A 9 13.92 14.69 -2.26
N ASN A 10 14.78 13.97 -2.98
CA ASN A 10 15.47 14.53 -4.16
C ASN A 10 14.67 14.32 -5.45
N ASP A 11 13.58 13.55 -5.41
CA ASP A 11 12.72 13.24 -6.53
C ASP A 11 11.25 13.12 -6.10
N GLU A 12 10.34 12.74 -6.99
CA GLU A 12 8.92 12.64 -6.76
C GLU A 12 8.59 11.70 -5.57
N ILE A 13 7.62 12.10 -4.75
CA ILE A 13 7.13 11.31 -3.63
C ILE A 13 5.88 10.56 -4.10
N ASN A 14 6.00 9.25 -4.28
CA ASN A 14 4.93 8.41 -4.80
C ASN A 14 3.97 7.91 -3.74
N SER A 15 4.39 7.83 -2.48
CA SER A 15 3.58 7.24 -1.42
C SER A 15 3.87 7.85 -0.05
N VAL A 16 2.80 7.92 0.77
CA VAL A 16 2.86 8.37 2.15
C VAL A 16 1.89 7.53 2.99
N CYS A 17 2.30 7.17 4.21
CA CYS A 17 1.40 6.57 5.18
C CYS A 17 1.79 6.93 6.63
N TRP A 18 0.82 6.84 7.54
CA TRP A 18 1.07 6.95 8.97
C TRP A 18 1.64 5.64 9.52
N ALA A 19 2.55 5.73 10.49
CA ALA A 19 3.16 4.55 11.11
C ALA A 19 2.18 3.76 12.01
N ASN A 20 1.20 4.44 12.59
CA ASN A 20 0.15 3.83 13.41
C ASN A 20 -1.19 4.50 13.06
N ARG A 21 -2.28 3.75 13.11
CA ARG A 21 -3.61 4.23 12.74
C ARG A 21 -4.19 5.21 13.76
N GLU A 22 -3.94 5.01 15.06
CA GLU A 22 -4.65 5.73 16.10
C GLU A 22 -3.90 6.97 16.64
N HIS A 23 -2.59 6.88 16.88
CA HIS A 23 -1.86 7.92 17.62
C HIS A 23 -0.49 8.27 17.03
N SER A 24 -0.27 8.08 15.74
CA SER A 24 1.06 8.25 15.18
C SER A 24 1.48 9.71 15.04
N ASN A 25 2.68 9.99 15.54
CA ASN A 25 3.41 11.20 15.15
C ASN A 25 4.41 10.93 14.02
N ILE A 26 4.51 9.69 13.56
CA ILE A 26 5.46 9.25 12.56
C ILE A 26 4.76 9.06 11.22
N ILE A 27 5.35 9.63 10.18
CA ILE A 27 4.91 9.52 8.79
C ILE A 27 6.04 8.84 8.01
N PHE A 28 5.69 7.89 7.14
CA PHE A 28 6.60 7.29 6.16
C PHE A 28 6.34 7.89 4.79
N THR A 29 7.41 8.14 4.03
CA THR A 29 7.35 8.58 2.63
C THR A 29 8.26 7.73 1.78
N GLY A 30 7.81 7.38 0.57
CA GLY A 30 8.59 6.67 -0.44
C GLY A 30 8.70 7.49 -1.72
N SER A 31 9.90 7.59 -2.29
CA SER A 31 10.19 8.47 -3.41
C SER A 31 10.93 7.76 -4.54
N ASP A 32 10.90 8.38 -5.69
CA ASP A 32 11.68 7.98 -6.87
C ASP A 32 13.19 8.12 -6.65
N ASP A 33 13.63 8.81 -5.59
CA ASP A 33 15.04 8.81 -5.16
C ASP A 33 15.51 7.49 -4.52
N ALA A 34 14.72 6.41 -4.63
CA ALA A 34 14.95 5.07 -4.10
C ALA A 34 15.01 4.96 -2.57
N LEU A 35 14.58 6.01 -1.87
CA LEU A 35 14.61 6.06 -0.42
C LEU A 35 13.22 6.00 0.19
N VAL A 36 13.15 5.34 1.34
CA VAL A 36 12.05 5.52 2.28
C VAL A 36 12.56 6.34 3.45
N LYS A 37 11.83 7.39 3.80
CA LYS A 37 12.15 8.27 4.94
C LYS A 37 11.01 8.26 5.94
N PHE A 38 11.34 8.46 7.21
CA PHE A 38 10.32 8.69 8.20
C PHE A 38 10.53 10.00 8.95
N TRP A 39 9.41 10.60 9.35
CA TRP A 39 9.34 11.96 9.86
C TRP A 39 8.56 11.95 11.17
N ASP A 40 9.13 12.55 12.22
CA ASP A 40 8.39 12.85 13.44
C ASP A 40 7.78 14.25 13.33
N ARG A 41 6.45 14.33 13.21
CA ARG A 41 5.76 15.61 13.05
C ARG A 41 5.98 16.58 14.20
N ARG A 42 6.35 16.09 15.39
CA ARG A 42 6.65 16.93 16.56
C ARG A 42 7.97 17.68 16.39
N ALA A 43 8.89 17.11 15.61
CA ALA A 43 10.20 17.69 15.33
C ALA A 43 10.22 18.59 14.07
N LEU A 44 9.16 18.59 13.26
CA LEU A 44 9.12 19.31 11.97
C LEU A 44 9.14 20.84 12.14
N GLY A 45 8.79 21.39 13.31
CA GLY A 45 8.84 22.84 13.56
C GLY A 45 10.24 23.43 13.71
N GLY A 46 11.27 22.60 13.88
CA GLY A 46 12.67 23.03 14.11
C GLY A 46 13.66 22.58 13.06
N SER A 47 13.38 21.52 12.31
CA SER A 47 14.28 21.04 11.26
C SER A 47 13.51 20.33 10.15
N ASN A 48 13.88 20.59 8.90
CA ASN A 48 13.39 19.85 7.72
C ASN A 48 14.14 18.51 7.52
N ARG A 49 14.52 17.83 8.62
CA ARG A 49 15.30 16.60 8.56
C ARG A 49 14.42 15.41 8.88
N PRO A 50 14.54 14.29 8.11
CA PRO A 50 13.89 13.05 8.48
C PRO A 50 14.46 12.53 9.81
N ALA A 51 13.63 11.86 10.59
CA ALA A 51 14.08 11.17 11.81
C ALA A 51 14.93 9.95 11.49
N GLY A 52 14.76 9.36 10.28
CA GLY A 52 15.62 8.31 9.77
C GLY A 52 15.34 8.00 8.30
N VAL A 53 16.25 7.24 7.72
CA VAL A 53 16.25 6.88 6.29
C VAL A 53 16.48 5.38 6.15
N PHE A 54 15.72 4.72 5.28
CA PHE A 54 15.95 3.35 4.87
C PHE A 54 16.60 3.33 3.49
N VAL A 55 17.78 2.73 3.44
CA VAL A 55 18.60 2.60 2.23
C VAL A 55 18.69 1.12 1.86
N GLY A 56 18.42 0.79 0.60
CA GLY A 56 18.51 -0.60 0.15
C GLY A 56 17.75 -0.95 -1.11
N HIS A 57 16.82 -0.09 -1.56
CA HIS A 57 16.28 -0.18 -2.91
C HIS A 57 17.25 0.43 -3.91
N ALA A 58 17.28 -0.13 -5.13
CA ALA A 58 18.13 0.35 -6.21
C ALA A 58 17.39 1.29 -7.17
N GLU A 59 16.06 1.29 -7.11
CA GLU A 59 15.18 2.09 -7.96
C GLU A 59 14.04 2.72 -7.15
N GLY A 60 13.31 3.64 -7.78
CA GLY A 60 12.24 4.42 -7.17
C GLY A 60 11.19 3.58 -6.45
N ILE A 61 10.77 4.08 -5.29
CA ILE A 61 9.72 3.47 -4.48
C ILE A 61 8.37 3.75 -5.12
N THR A 62 7.56 2.72 -5.28
CA THR A 62 6.20 2.84 -5.80
C THR A 62 5.15 2.96 -4.71
N ASN A 63 5.41 2.31 -3.56
CA ASN A 63 4.47 2.35 -2.43
C ASN A 63 5.18 2.07 -1.10
N VAL A 64 4.67 2.67 -0.04
CA VAL A 64 4.98 2.34 1.35
C VAL A 64 3.70 2.01 2.10
N ALA A 65 3.73 0.95 2.91
CA ALA A 65 2.62 0.51 3.73
C ALA A 65 3.09 0.26 5.16
N SER A 66 2.35 0.80 6.13
CA SER A 66 2.61 0.52 7.54
C SER A 66 1.90 -0.75 7.98
N LYS A 67 2.53 -1.50 8.88
CA LYS A 67 1.87 -2.59 9.59
C LYS A 67 0.83 -2.09 10.59
N GLY A 68 0.88 -0.77 10.93
CA GLY A 68 -0.05 -0.15 11.87
C GLY A 68 0.39 -0.23 13.33
N ASP A 69 1.52 -0.86 13.63
CA ASP A 69 2.07 -1.02 14.98
C ASP A 69 3.11 0.07 15.36
N GLY A 70 3.39 0.98 14.43
CA GLY A 70 4.39 2.04 14.62
C GLY A 70 5.84 1.59 14.50
N ILE A 71 6.09 0.30 14.18
CA ILE A 71 7.43 -0.29 14.15
C ILE A 71 7.79 -0.80 12.76
N TYR A 72 6.90 -1.54 12.12
CA TYR A 72 7.19 -2.20 10.86
C TYR A 72 6.50 -1.53 9.68
N LEU A 73 7.20 -1.47 8.56
CA LEU A 73 6.68 -1.01 7.29
C LEU A 73 7.17 -1.88 6.14
N ALA A 74 6.42 -1.90 5.06
CA ALA A 74 6.80 -2.50 3.79
C ALA A 74 6.99 -1.40 2.74
N SER A 75 7.91 -1.61 1.81
CA SER A 75 8.09 -0.79 0.62
C SER A 75 8.18 -1.65 -0.62
N ASN A 76 7.48 -1.22 -1.67
CA ASN A 76 7.55 -1.80 -3.01
C ASN A 76 8.28 -0.84 -3.94
N ALA A 77 9.11 -1.34 -4.85
CA ALA A 77 9.93 -0.48 -5.69
C ALA A 77 10.09 -1.00 -7.13
N LYS A 78 10.50 -0.10 -8.01
CA LYS A 78 10.75 -0.38 -9.44
C LYS A 78 11.91 -1.35 -9.67
N ASP A 79 12.74 -1.61 -8.65
CA ASP A 79 13.78 -2.65 -8.64
C ASP A 79 13.24 -4.08 -8.53
N GLN A 80 11.91 -4.25 -8.59
CA GLN A 80 11.22 -5.55 -8.54
C GLN A 80 11.33 -6.23 -7.16
N LEU A 81 11.53 -5.46 -6.10
CA LEU A 81 11.67 -5.96 -4.75
C LEU A 81 10.60 -5.36 -3.84
N LEU A 82 10.09 -6.19 -2.94
CA LEU A 82 9.34 -5.76 -1.78
C LEU A 82 10.21 -5.98 -0.55
N LYS A 83 10.44 -4.92 0.23
CA LYS A 83 11.24 -4.99 1.45
C LYS A 83 10.39 -4.67 2.68
N VAL A 84 10.71 -5.35 3.78
CA VAL A 84 10.11 -5.08 5.09
C VAL A 84 11.18 -4.53 6.02
N TRP A 85 10.83 -3.49 6.76
CA TRP A 85 11.76 -2.72 7.58
C TRP A 85 11.29 -2.60 9.02
N ASP A 86 12.26 -2.41 9.90
CA ASP A 86 12.07 -2.05 11.31
C ASP A 86 12.57 -0.61 11.53
N ILE A 87 11.73 0.28 12.02
CA ILE A 87 12.06 1.70 12.23
C ILE A 87 13.29 1.88 13.12
N ARG A 88 13.53 0.96 14.05
CA ARG A 88 14.67 0.99 14.97
C ARG A 88 16.01 0.70 14.29
N LYS A 89 15.96 0.14 13.07
CA LYS A 89 17.16 -0.19 12.25
C LYS A 89 17.41 0.84 11.15
N ALA A 90 16.64 1.92 11.10
CA ALA A 90 16.84 2.98 10.13
C ALA A 90 18.20 3.67 10.34
N VAL A 91 18.73 4.18 9.23
CA VAL A 91 19.97 4.97 9.27
C VAL A 91 19.64 6.39 9.73
N SER A 92 20.45 6.96 10.64
CA SER A 92 20.28 8.35 11.04
C SER A 92 20.55 9.30 9.85
N TYR A 93 19.92 10.47 9.87
CA TYR A 93 20.10 11.45 8.81
C TYR A 93 21.57 11.88 8.63
N GLU A 94 22.31 12.01 9.72
CA GLU A 94 23.71 12.38 9.71
C GLU A 94 24.58 11.34 8.99
N ASN A 95 24.37 10.06 9.30
CA ASN A 95 25.06 8.95 8.65
C ASN A 95 24.66 8.81 7.17
N TYR A 96 23.38 9.01 6.85
CA TYR A 96 22.87 8.97 5.48
C TYR A 96 23.56 10.02 4.58
N ARG A 97 23.74 11.27 5.04
CA ARG A 97 24.35 12.34 4.23
C ARG A 97 25.75 12.04 3.71
N GLY A 98 26.47 11.18 4.40
CA GLY A 98 27.82 10.76 4.00
C GLY A 98 27.87 9.46 3.20
N MET A 99 26.70 8.83 2.90
CA MET A 99 26.67 7.55 2.21
C MET A 99 26.76 7.69 0.70
N HIS A 100 27.49 6.76 0.10
CA HIS A 100 27.39 6.49 -1.32
C HIS A 100 26.15 5.62 -1.55
N LEU A 101 25.13 6.17 -2.22
CA LEU A 101 23.88 5.47 -2.47
C LEU A 101 24.00 4.53 -3.67
N PRO A 102 23.15 3.48 -3.76
CA PRO A 102 23.02 2.71 -4.98
C PRO A 102 22.72 3.64 -6.16
N GLN A 103 23.43 3.44 -7.24
CA GLN A 103 23.21 4.23 -8.44
C GLN A 103 22.02 3.64 -9.19
N GLN A 104 21.02 4.47 -9.45
CA GLN A 104 19.89 4.12 -10.32
C GLN A 104 20.37 3.93 -11.76
N ASP A 105 19.74 3.02 -12.49
CA ASP A 105 20.05 2.83 -13.91
C ASP A 105 19.38 3.96 -14.73
N PRO A 106 20.14 4.91 -15.29
CA PRO A 106 19.56 6.03 -16.04
C PRO A 106 18.85 5.59 -17.33
N GLY A 107 19.08 4.36 -17.79
CA GLY A 107 18.42 3.79 -18.96
C GLY A 107 17.17 2.97 -18.63
N PHE A 108 16.81 2.82 -17.36
CA PHE A 108 15.65 2.06 -16.95
C PHE A 108 14.40 2.94 -16.87
N ASP A 109 13.44 2.67 -17.76
CA ASP A 109 12.09 3.22 -17.64
C ASP A 109 11.08 2.11 -17.39
N TYR A 110 10.61 1.99 -16.15
CA TYR A 110 9.66 0.96 -15.70
C TYR A 110 8.32 1.02 -16.46
N ARG A 111 7.97 2.17 -17.06
CA ARG A 111 6.71 2.34 -17.80
C ARG A 111 6.67 1.48 -19.06
N TYR A 112 7.81 1.25 -19.69
CA TYR A 112 7.90 0.53 -20.95
C TYR A 112 8.28 -0.95 -20.79
N GLY A 113 8.54 -1.42 -19.55
CA GLY A 113 8.87 -2.82 -19.32
C GLY A 113 10.12 -3.30 -20.07
N VAL A 114 11.00 -2.37 -20.47
CA VAL A 114 12.26 -2.68 -21.12
C VAL A 114 13.12 -3.43 -20.13
N SER A 115 13.69 -4.54 -20.60
CA SER A 115 14.56 -5.44 -19.87
C SER A 115 15.49 -4.67 -18.92
N TYR A 116 15.12 -4.66 -17.65
CA TYR A 116 16.03 -4.24 -16.59
C TYR A 116 17.29 -5.09 -16.78
N ARG A 117 18.32 -4.53 -17.37
CA ARG A 117 19.63 -5.16 -17.40
C ARG A 117 19.91 -5.51 -15.95
N GLN A 118 20.16 -6.79 -15.70
CA GLN A 118 20.46 -7.28 -14.36
C GLN A 118 21.70 -6.54 -13.84
N VAL A 119 21.48 -5.29 -13.43
CA VAL A 119 22.39 -4.62 -12.52
C VAL A 119 22.51 -5.59 -11.38
N ASN A 120 23.71 -5.96 -11.01
CA ASN A 120 24.05 -7.02 -10.05
C ASN A 120 23.14 -6.96 -8.79
N ARG A 121 21.90 -7.45 -8.93
CA ARG A 121 20.82 -7.45 -7.92
C ARG A 121 21.17 -8.30 -6.70
N GLN A 122 22.34 -8.94 -6.76
CA GLN A 122 22.81 -9.85 -5.70
C GLN A 122 23.58 -9.14 -4.59
N GLN A 123 24.13 -7.96 -4.84
CA GLN A 123 24.83 -7.22 -3.79
C GLN A 123 23.85 -6.36 -2.99
N LYS A 124 23.49 -6.88 -1.81
CA LYS A 124 22.79 -6.09 -0.80
C LYS A 124 23.65 -4.89 -0.41
N HIS A 125 23.11 -3.68 -0.50
CA HIS A 125 23.82 -2.49 -0.04
C HIS A 125 24.21 -2.64 1.44
N PHE A 126 25.38 -2.17 1.84
CA PHE A 126 25.89 -2.35 3.23
C PHE A 126 24.98 -1.71 4.28
N ALA A 127 24.27 -0.64 3.92
CA ALA A 127 23.28 0.04 4.76
C ALA A 127 21.86 -0.56 4.67
N ASP A 128 21.66 -1.57 3.85
CA ASP A 128 20.37 -2.26 3.76
C ASP A 128 20.18 -3.13 5.02
N LYS A 129 19.29 -2.64 5.90
CA LYS A 129 18.88 -3.28 7.14
C LYS A 129 17.46 -3.85 7.05
N SER A 130 16.98 -4.10 5.82
CA SER A 130 15.69 -4.76 5.64
C SER A 130 15.66 -6.11 6.36
N LEU A 131 14.51 -6.39 7.01
CA LEU A 131 14.26 -7.67 7.67
C LEU A 131 14.04 -8.76 6.63
N TYR A 132 13.25 -8.43 5.61
CA TYR A 132 12.93 -9.30 4.48
C TYR A 132 13.12 -8.57 3.16
N THR A 133 13.47 -9.33 2.13
CA THR A 133 13.52 -8.88 0.74
C THR A 133 12.85 -9.94 -0.12
N PHE A 134 11.62 -9.67 -0.54
CA PHE A 134 10.82 -10.56 -1.35
C PHE A 134 10.94 -10.25 -2.84
N LYS A 135 10.82 -11.30 -3.66
CA LYS A 135 10.93 -11.29 -5.12
C LYS A 135 9.81 -12.12 -5.74
N GLY A 136 9.61 -11.97 -7.05
CA GLY A 136 8.68 -12.82 -7.82
C GLY A 136 7.51 -12.05 -8.42
N HIS A 137 7.10 -10.94 -7.83
CA HIS A 137 6.20 -9.98 -8.46
C HIS A 137 6.96 -9.06 -9.43
N GLN A 138 6.23 -8.42 -10.33
CA GLN A 138 6.77 -7.51 -11.33
C GLN A 138 6.21 -6.10 -11.13
N VAL A 139 7.08 -5.09 -11.17
CA VAL A 139 6.72 -3.68 -10.97
C VAL A 139 7.03 -2.90 -12.24
N TYR A 140 6.12 -3.01 -13.22
CA TYR A 140 6.21 -2.29 -14.49
C TYR A 140 4.90 -1.54 -14.77
N SER A 141 4.95 -0.60 -15.68
CA SER A 141 3.82 0.13 -16.25
C SER A 141 3.11 1.09 -15.30
N THR A 142 3.01 0.79 -14.01
CA THR A 142 2.30 1.61 -13.03
C THR A 142 2.90 1.49 -11.62
N LEU A 143 2.49 2.39 -10.73
CA LEU A 143 2.88 2.37 -9.32
C LEU A 143 2.09 1.28 -8.59
N ILE A 144 2.66 0.08 -8.54
CA ILE A 144 2.06 -1.10 -7.91
C ILE A 144 2.16 -0.98 -6.39
N ARG A 145 1.04 -1.25 -5.72
CA ARG A 145 0.92 -1.11 -4.28
C ARG A 145 1.11 -2.44 -3.55
N CYS A 146 1.57 -2.33 -2.30
CA CYS A 146 1.66 -3.44 -1.35
C CYS A 146 0.96 -3.07 -0.05
N GLN A 147 0.52 -4.09 0.71
CA GLN A 147 -0.10 -3.92 2.02
C GLN A 147 0.20 -5.10 2.95
N PHE A 148 0.02 -4.90 4.25
CA PHE A 148 -0.03 -5.99 5.23
C PHE A 148 -1.43 -6.56 5.29
N SER A 149 -1.51 -7.88 5.47
CA SER A 149 -2.79 -8.56 5.65
C SER A 149 -3.50 -8.12 6.94
N PRO A 150 -4.82 -8.26 7.03
CA PRO A 150 -5.58 -7.77 8.17
C PRO A 150 -5.16 -8.42 9.50
N MET A 151 -5.25 -7.67 10.59
CA MET A 151 -4.98 -8.16 11.93
C MET A 151 -6.03 -9.19 12.34
N GLU A 152 -7.27 -8.92 12.01
CA GLU A 152 -8.46 -9.64 12.47
C GLU A 152 -8.48 -11.09 11.96
N THR A 153 -8.06 -11.32 10.72
CA THR A 153 -8.12 -12.67 10.10
C THR A 153 -6.78 -13.39 10.06
N THR A 154 -5.66 -12.66 9.97
CA THR A 154 -4.34 -13.26 9.73
C THR A 154 -3.30 -12.91 10.78
N GLY A 155 -3.63 -12.05 11.76
CA GLY A 155 -2.66 -11.50 12.71
C GLY A 155 -1.54 -10.69 12.02
N GLN A 156 -1.82 -10.16 10.82
CA GLN A 156 -0.83 -9.47 9.97
C GLN A 156 0.41 -10.31 9.65
N ARG A 157 0.22 -11.61 9.50
CA ARG A 157 1.28 -12.56 9.17
C ARG A 157 1.84 -12.35 7.77
N TYR A 158 1.02 -11.82 6.84
CA TYR A 158 1.39 -11.72 5.44
C TYR A 158 1.60 -10.27 5.01
N VAL A 159 2.47 -10.09 4.02
CA VAL A 159 2.54 -8.89 3.19
C VAL A 159 2.23 -9.30 1.75
N TYR A 160 1.44 -8.52 1.03
CA TYR A 160 0.99 -8.86 -0.30
C TYR A 160 1.11 -7.67 -1.25
N THR A 161 1.24 -7.95 -2.54
CA THR A 161 1.43 -6.93 -3.58
C THR A 161 0.78 -7.35 -4.89
N GLY A 162 0.28 -6.36 -5.63
CA GLY A 162 -0.05 -6.56 -7.03
C GLY A 162 1.18 -6.84 -7.88
N SER A 163 0.96 -7.10 -9.15
CA SER A 163 2.02 -7.39 -10.11
C SER A 163 1.60 -6.96 -11.53
N SER A 164 2.57 -6.58 -12.35
CA SER A 164 2.34 -6.14 -13.73
C SER A 164 1.83 -7.27 -14.64
N ASP A 165 1.97 -8.51 -14.24
CA ASP A 165 1.40 -9.67 -14.94
C ASP A 165 -0.07 -9.94 -14.56
N GLY A 166 -0.67 -9.07 -13.74
CA GLY A 166 -2.06 -9.18 -13.28
C GLY A 166 -2.27 -10.12 -12.10
N ASN A 167 -1.22 -10.74 -11.60
CA ASN A 167 -1.26 -11.64 -10.44
C ASN A 167 -1.11 -10.87 -9.13
N ILE A 168 -1.37 -11.56 -8.01
CA ILE A 168 -1.13 -11.03 -6.66
C ILE A 168 -0.18 -11.99 -5.96
N SER A 169 0.94 -11.47 -5.45
CA SER A 169 1.92 -12.23 -4.69
C SER A 169 1.72 -12.01 -3.19
N ILE A 170 1.71 -13.09 -2.43
CA ILE A 170 1.54 -13.11 -0.98
C ILE A 170 2.80 -13.72 -0.36
N TYR A 171 3.40 -13.00 0.59
CA TYR A 171 4.63 -13.38 1.27
C TYR A 171 4.39 -13.57 2.76
N ASP A 172 4.96 -14.60 3.34
CA ASP A 172 4.84 -14.94 4.76
C ASP A 172 5.98 -14.30 5.57
N LEU A 173 5.62 -13.49 6.57
CA LEU A 173 6.59 -12.82 7.45
C LEU A 173 7.16 -13.73 8.54
N VAL A 174 6.60 -14.92 8.73
CA VAL A 174 7.12 -15.88 9.71
C VAL A 174 8.18 -16.78 9.08
N THR A 175 7.90 -17.30 7.89
CA THR A 175 8.85 -18.17 7.17
C THR A 175 9.86 -17.40 6.32
N GLY A 176 9.51 -16.19 5.88
CA GLY A 176 10.32 -15.40 4.95
C GLY A 176 10.18 -15.82 3.49
N ASP A 177 9.21 -16.68 3.16
CA ASP A 177 9.00 -17.26 1.84
C ASP A 177 7.74 -16.72 1.15
N THR A 178 7.54 -17.11 -0.10
CA THR A 178 6.29 -16.89 -0.82
C THR A 178 5.22 -17.83 -0.29
N ALA A 179 4.17 -17.28 0.32
CA ALA A 179 3.02 -18.05 0.80
C ALA A 179 2.13 -18.52 -0.35
N GLY A 180 2.01 -17.71 -1.41
CA GLY A 180 1.21 -18.04 -2.58
C GLY A 180 1.18 -16.95 -3.62
N VAL A 181 0.63 -17.31 -4.79
CA VAL A 181 0.37 -16.38 -5.89
C VAL A 181 -1.06 -16.63 -6.39
N LEU A 182 -1.91 -15.61 -6.28
CA LEU A 182 -3.24 -15.64 -6.89
C LEU A 182 -3.10 -15.32 -8.37
N LYS A 183 -3.39 -16.31 -9.20
CA LYS A 183 -3.21 -16.21 -10.65
C LYS A 183 -4.53 -15.94 -11.36
N LYS A 184 -4.52 -15.00 -12.28
CA LYS A 184 -5.65 -14.82 -13.19
C LYS A 184 -5.88 -16.04 -14.05
N PRO A 185 -7.15 -16.39 -14.33
CA PRO A 185 -7.47 -17.41 -15.31
C PRO A 185 -6.91 -17.04 -16.70
N ALA A 186 -6.36 -18.02 -17.43
CA ALA A 186 -5.71 -17.80 -18.73
C ALA A 186 -6.64 -17.20 -19.81
N ASN A 187 -7.94 -17.37 -19.67
CA ASN A 187 -8.97 -16.80 -20.56
C ASN A 187 -9.39 -15.37 -20.23
N ALA A 188 -9.04 -14.85 -19.04
CA ALA A 188 -9.35 -13.48 -18.65
C ALA A 188 -8.63 -12.45 -19.55
N ALA A 189 -7.42 -12.75 -20.02
CA ALA A 189 -6.65 -11.87 -20.90
C ALA A 189 -7.31 -11.65 -22.29
N ARG A 190 -8.22 -12.53 -22.72
CA ARG A 190 -8.93 -12.41 -24.02
C ARG A 190 -10.16 -11.51 -23.95
N GLN A 191 -10.64 -11.19 -22.77
CA GLN A 191 -11.84 -10.35 -22.56
C GLN A 191 -11.49 -8.86 -22.34
N ASP A 192 -10.21 -8.53 -22.20
CA ASP A 192 -9.77 -7.15 -22.02
C ASP A 192 -9.90 -6.36 -23.32
N HIS A 193 -10.94 -5.54 -23.45
CA HIS A 193 -11.20 -4.64 -24.59
C HIS A 193 -10.07 -3.61 -24.83
N TYR A 194 -9.21 -3.40 -23.84
CA TYR A 194 -8.03 -2.55 -23.89
C TYR A 194 -6.75 -3.41 -23.79
N GLY A 195 -6.59 -4.34 -24.71
CA GLY A 195 -5.38 -5.16 -24.79
C GLY A 195 -4.13 -4.29 -24.82
N TYR A 196 -3.38 -4.28 -23.73
CA TYR A 196 -2.02 -3.71 -23.72
C TYR A 196 -1.12 -4.54 -24.61
N HIS A 197 -1.02 -4.14 -25.86
CA HIS A 197 -0.14 -4.77 -26.85
C HIS A 197 1.29 -4.22 -26.71
N TYR A 198 2.11 -4.86 -25.90
CA TYR A 198 3.54 -4.65 -25.94
C TYR A 198 4.19 -5.83 -26.70
N GLY A 199 4.72 -5.58 -27.87
CA GLY A 199 5.39 -6.62 -28.67
C GLY A 199 4.47 -7.69 -29.24
N GLY A 200 3.20 -7.40 -29.56
CA GLY A 200 2.30 -8.29 -30.31
C GLY A 200 1.71 -9.47 -29.53
N ARG A 201 1.90 -9.54 -28.21
CA ARG A 201 1.27 -10.54 -27.33
C ARG A 201 0.28 -9.87 -26.39
N ALA A 202 -0.94 -10.39 -26.30
CA ALA A 202 -1.90 -10.00 -25.28
C ALA A 202 -1.30 -10.31 -23.91
N ARG A 203 -1.10 -9.28 -23.09
CA ARG A 203 -0.65 -9.41 -21.70
C ARG A 203 -1.81 -9.10 -20.77
N ASN A 204 -1.83 -9.74 -19.62
CA ASN A 204 -2.75 -9.37 -18.55
C ASN A 204 -2.54 -7.91 -18.16
N SER A 205 -3.62 -7.23 -17.83
CA SER A 205 -3.55 -5.87 -17.29
C SER A 205 -2.87 -5.87 -15.92
N PRO A 206 -1.97 -4.91 -15.64
CA PRO A 206 -1.32 -4.80 -14.34
C PRO A 206 -2.33 -4.69 -13.19
N CYS A 207 -2.14 -5.50 -12.15
CA CYS A 207 -2.82 -5.36 -10.87
C CYS A 207 -2.14 -4.22 -10.09
N ARG A 208 -2.84 -3.08 -9.96
CA ARG A 208 -2.27 -1.85 -9.41
C ARG A 208 -2.47 -1.72 -7.91
N ASP A 209 -3.70 -1.96 -7.45
CA ASP A 209 -4.07 -1.81 -6.04
C ASP A 209 -4.84 -3.03 -5.57
N ILE A 210 -4.74 -3.30 -4.28
CA ILE A 210 -5.22 -4.53 -3.66
C ILE A 210 -5.72 -4.21 -2.25
N SER A 211 -6.80 -4.86 -1.85
CA SER A 211 -7.37 -4.72 -0.52
C SER A 211 -7.88 -6.06 -0.04
N TRP A 212 -7.38 -6.53 1.10
CA TRP A 212 -7.86 -7.74 1.75
C TRP A 212 -8.94 -7.36 2.76
N HIS A 213 -10.10 -8.04 2.68
CA HIS A 213 -11.21 -7.80 3.59
C HIS A 213 -10.78 -8.09 5.05
N PRO A 214 -11.09 -7.21 6.02
CA PRO A 214 -10.59 -7.36 7.39
C PRO A 214 -11.08 -8.64 8.08
N PHE A 215 -12.30 -9.09 7.80
CA PHE A 215 -12.93 -10.21 8.49
C PHE A 215 -13.19 -11.44 7.62
N LEU A 216 -13.19 -11.30 6.30
CA LEU A 216 -13.51 -12.38 5.37
C LEU A 216 -12.26 -12.82 4.58
N PRO A 217 -12.19 -14.09 4.15
CA PRO A 217 -11.11 -14.58 3.29
C PRO A 217 -11.31 -14.14 1.83
N VAL A 218 -11.57 -12.86 1.64
CA VAL A 218 -11.83 -12.22 0.35
C VAL A 218 -10.84 -11.10 0.12
N LEU A 219 -10.34 -10.99 -1.11
CA LEU A 219 -9.44 -9.93 -1.52
C LEU A 219 -9.98 -9.26 -2.78
N ALA A 220 -9.99 -7.95 -2.82
CA ALA A 220 -10.28 -7.17 -4.01
C ALA A 220 -9.01 -6.66 -4.67
N SER A 221 -8.99 -6.59 -5.99
CA SER A 221 -7.89 -5.98 -6.74
C SER A 221 -8.40 -5.12 -7.88
N THR A 222 -7.67 -4.05 -8.18
CA THR A 222 -7.96 -3.16 -9.30
C THR A 222 -6.90 -3.28 -10.37
N GLU A 223 -7.32 -3.19 -11.60
CA GLU A 223 -6.46 -3.29 -12.76
C GLU A 223 -6.32 -1.96 -13.51
N PHE A 224 -5.26 -1.87 -14.28
CA PHE A 224 -4.98 -0.68 -15.06
C PHE A 224 -6.00 -0.45 -16.20
N ASN A 225 -6.70 -1.51 -16.64
CA ASN A 225 -7.76 -1.46 -17.65
C ASN A 225 -9.15 -1.06 -17.11
N GLY A 226 -9.24 -0.73 -15.81
CA GLY A 226 -10.49 -0.33 -15.16
C GLY A 226 -11.30 -1.47 -14.55
N ASN A 227 -10.78 -2.70 -14.55
CA ASN A 227 -11.47 -3.84 -13.94
C ASN A 227 -11.23 -3.92 -12.43
N VAL A 228 -12.23 -4.43 -11.71
CA VAL A 228 -12.13 -4.85 -10.31
C VAL A 228 -12.32 -6.37 -10.26
N ASN A 229 -11.42 -7.08 -9.61
CA ASN A 229 -11.50 -8.52 -9.42
C ASN A 229 -11.68 -8.83 -7.94
N ILE A 230 -12.59 -9.76 -7.65
CA ILE A 230 -12.80 -10.30 -6.32
C ILE A 230 -12.23 -11.72 -6.27
N TRP A 231 -11.38 -11.97 -5.30
CA TRP A 231 -10.69 -13.23 -5.08
C TRP A 231 -11.23 -13.86 -3.81
N SER A 232 -11.80 -15.05 -3.92
CA SER A 232 -12.31 -15.83 -2.79
C SER A 232 -11.82 -17.27 -2.88
N LEU A 233 -11.89 -18.00 -1.79
CA LEU A 233 -11.62 -19.45 -1.80
C LEU A 233 -12.70 -20.14 -2.65
N GLN A 234 -12.29 -20.85 -3.69
CA GLN A 234 -13.21 -21.54 -4.61
C GLN A 234 -13.99 -22.71 -3.99
N ASN A 235 -13.67 -23.10 -2.76
CA ASN A 235 -14.26 -24.25 -2.06
C ASN A 235 -15.24 -23.87 -0.94
N LEU A 236 -15.73 -22.65 -0.92
CA LEU A 236 -16.90 -22.37 -0.08
C LEU A 236 -18.08 -23.15 -0.67
N ASN A 237 -18.64 -24.07 0.13
CA ASN A 237 -19.86 -24.77 -0.26
C ASN A 237 -21.01 -23.75 -0.37
N SER A 238 -22.12 -24.13 -1.00
CA SER A 238 -23.24 -23.21 -1.24
C SER A 238 -23.82 -22.62 0.04
N GLU A 239 -23.71 -23.31 1.16
CA GLU A 239 -24.18 -22.87 2.48
C GLU A 239 -23.27 -21.79 3.08
N GLU A 240 -21.95 -21.95 2.98
CA GLU A 240 -20.98 -20.94 3.41
C GLU A 240 -21.06 -19.65 2.58
N GLN A 241 -21.30 -19.80 1.26
CA GLN A 241 -21.55 -18.64 0.40
C GLN A 241 -22.84 -17.90 0.75
N ALA A 242 -23.89 -18.64 1.16
CA ALA A 242 -25.15 -18.04 1.61
C ALA A 242 -24.98 -17.33 2.97
N GLN A 243 -24.23 -17.90 3.89
CA GLN A 243 -23.91 -17.27 5.18
C GLN A 243 -23.11 -15.98 5.01
N LEU A 244 -22.12 -15.96 4.09
CA LEU A 244 -21.35 -14.74 3.79
C LEU A 244 -22.24 -13.63 3.21
N ARG A 245 -23.16 -13.97 2.30
CA ARG A 245 -24.11 -12.99 1.73
C ARG A 245 -25.06 -12.44 2.80
N GLN A 246 -25.51 -13.27 3.72
CA GLN A 246 -26.37 -12.83 4.83
C GLN A 246 -25.62 -11.89 5.77
N ALA A 247 -24.35 -12.20 6.09
CA ALA A 247 -23.51 -11.32 6.91
C ALA A 247 -23.27 -9.96 6.24
N ASP A 248 -22.98 -9.93 4.94
CA ASP A 248 -22.82 -8.69 4.16
C ASP A 248 -24.13 -7.86 4.13
N GLU A 249 -25.29 -8.53 4.03
CA GLU A 249 -26.60 -7.85 4.05
C GLU A 249 -26.93 -7.29 5.43
N GLU A 250 -26.59 -8.03 6.51
CA GLU A 250 -26.78 -7.57 7.89
C GLU A 250 -25.87 -6.38 8.22
N GLU A 251 -24.59 -6.43 7.81
CA GLU A 251 -23.66 -5.32 7.98
C GLU A 251 -24.08 -4.07 7.20
N SER A 252 -24.57 -4.26 5.97
CA SER A 252 -25.11 -3.18 5.16
C SER A 252 -26.36 -2.56 5.77
N LYS A 253 -27.25 -3.33 6.38
CA LYS A 253 -28.42 -2.83 7.10
C LYS A 253 -28.03 -2.07 8.36
N ALA A 254 -27.11 -2.61 9.16
CA ALA A 254 -26.62 -1.95 10.37
C ALA A 254 -25.97 -0.59 10.03
N ALA A 255 -25.18 -0.52 8.96
CA ALA A 255 -24.57 0.72 8.51
C ALA A 255 -25.60 1.76 8.00
N MET A 256 -26.71 1.30 7.41
CA MET A 256 -27.81 2.19 7.02
C MET A 256 -28.58 2.70 8.25
N GLU A 257 -28.85 1.84 9.23
CA GLU A 257 -29.53 2.22 10.47
C GLU A 257 -28.70 3.24 11.28
N GLU A 258 -27.36 3.02 11.39
CA GLU A 258 -26.48 4.01 12.02
C GLU A 258 -26.48 5.36 11.30
N SER A 259 -26.53 5.38 9.96
CA SER A 259 -26.58 6.62 9.19
C SER A 259 -27.92 7.37 9.35
N GLU A 260 -29.03 6.64 9.48
CA GLU A 260 -30.35 7.23 9.74
C GLU A 260 -30.45 7.80 11.17
N GLU A 261 -29.88 7.11 12.18
CA GLU A 261 -29.83 7.63 13.54
C GLU A 261 -28.93 8.88 13.68
N GLU A 262 -27.83 8.96 12.94
CA GLU A 262 -27.00 10.17 12.89
C GLU A 262 -27.74 11.35 12.23
N GLU A 263 -28.47 11.13 11.11
CA GLU A 263 -29.27 12.16 10.46
C GLU A 263 -30.41 12.65 11.36
N ASP A 264 -31.09 11.76 12.06
CA ASP A 264 -32.17 12.13 13.00
C ASP A 264 -31.62 12.88 14.23
N SER A 265 -30.45 12.50 14.73
CA SER A 265 -29.79 13.22 15.82
C SER A 265 -29.37 14.63 15.43
N VAL A 266 -28.85 14.82 14.21
CA VAL A 266 -28.48 16.13 13.66
C VAL A 266 -29.73 16.99 13.40
N SER A 267 -30.80 16.40 12.88
CA SER A 267 -32.08 17.06 12.61
C SER A 267 -32.73 17.55 13.92
N SER A 268 -32.72 16.70 14.96
CA SER A 268 -33.21 17.02 16.31
C SER A 268 -32.40 18.15 16.97
N ALA A 269 -31.08 18.15 16.83
CA ALA A 269 -30.18 19.19 17.35
C ALA A 269 -30.39 20.54 16.63
N LEU A 270 -30.70 20.54 15.34
CA LEU A 270 -31.02 21.74 14.57
C LEU A 270 -32.40 22.31 14.92
N SER A 271 -33.41 21.47 15.11
CA SER A 271 -34.76 21.92 15.53
C SER A 271 -34.78 22.51 16.94
N GLY A 272 -33.97 21.96 17.85
CA GLY A 272 -33.81 22.52 19.21
C GLY A 272 -33.15 23.90 19.26
N ARG A 273 -32.29 24.24 18.29
CA ARG A 273 -31.67 25.57 18.19
C ARG A 273 -32.59 26.65 17.62
N VAL A 274 -33.58 26.28 16.79
CA VAL A 274 -34.54 27.26 16.23
C VAL A 274 -35.57 27.69 17.23
N ALA A 275 -35.87 26.90 18.26
CA ALA A 275 -36.82 27.25 19.33
C ALA A 275 -36.32 28.30 20.33
N LEU A 276 -35.01 28.54 20.41
CA LEU A 276 -34.35 29.45 21.36
C LEU A 276 -34.17 30.90 20.88
N VAL A 277 -34.65 31.27 19.67
CA VAL A 277 -34.49 32.62 19.07
C VAL A 277 -35.79 33.40 19.02
N ARG A 278 -36.91 32.94 19.58
CA ARG A 278 -38.12 33.74 19.76
C ARG A 278 -38.24 34.19 21.20
N GLY A 279 -37.47 35.20 21.57
CA GLY A 279 -37.68 35.99 22.79
C GLY A 279 -38.80 37.03 22.56
N PRO A 280 -39.54 37.36 23.62
CA PRO A 280 -40.69 38.26 23.53
C PRO A 280 -40.25 39.71 23.56
N ASN A 281 -40.65 40.49 22.58
CA ASN A 281 -40.83 41.92 22.79
C ASN A 281 -42.07 42.38 22.02
N GLY A 282 -43.04 42.83 22.85
CA GLY A 282 -44.14 43.65 22.47
C GLY A 282 -43.76 45.09 22.18
#